data_888211f36bd3581bd393c97852fc4593
#
_entry.id   888211f36bd3581bd393c97852fc4593
#
_cell.length_a   1.000
_cell.length_b   1.000
_cell.length_c   1.000
_cell.angle_alpha   90.00
_cell.angle_beta   90.00
_cell.angle_gamma   90.00
#
_symmetry.space_group_name_H-M   'P 1'
#
loop_
_entity.id
_entity.type
_entity.pdbx_description
1 polymer ?
#
loop_
_entity_poly.entity_id
_entity_poly.type
_entity_poly.pdbx_seq_one_letter_code
_entity_poly.pdbx_strand_id
1 'polypeptide(L)'
;TTGGEWIFSWADAQQQGLDIDVITRFSPVINIQSQVHMDKTDKLGFFTGLNLRNVGFIWEDPVQPETKHKARAYTVGVPVGFKVGDMTGIYLFGGYELELPFNYKEKTFINEEKDKEVYWFSNRIPGLYQSLFLGVQTPYGTQIKFKYYLTNFFNKSYTANDGNGGTFQPYAGFDANVFYVSLSFQILKGTNFYYSRDKK
;
A
#
# COMPACT_ATOMS: atom_id res chain seq x y z
N THR A 1 -3.29 -13.82 -13.28
CA THR A 1 -2.66 -14.41 -12.07
C THR A 1 -3.26 -13.84 -10.82
N THR A 2 -3.45 -14.66 -9.78
CA THR A 2 -3.91 -14.23 -8.47
C THR A 2 -2.95 -14.74 -7.42
N GLY A 3 -2.61 -13.91 -6.45
CA GLY A 3 -1.63 -14.25 -5.42
C GLY A 3 -1.78 -13.47 -4.13
N GLY A 4 -1.08 -13.95 -3.10
CA GLY A 4 -0.92 -13.28 -1.84
C GLY A 4 0.38 -12.48 -1.78
N GLU A 5 0.45 -11.53 -0.86
CA GLU A 5 1.58 -10.63 -0.69
C GLU A 5 1.92 -10.45 0.79
N TRP A 6 3.18 -10.62 1.16
CA TRP A 6 3.72 -10.26 2.46
C TRP A 6 4.37 -8.89 2.36
N ILE A 7 3.94 -7.97 3.20
CA ILE A 7 4.38 -6.58 3.15
C ILE A 7 5.18 -6.23 4.40
N PHE A 8 6.37 -5.66 4.18
CA PHE A 8 7.18 -5.00 5.20
C PHE A 8 7.16 -3.51 4.90
N SER A 9 6.51 -2.72 5.76
CA SER A 9 6.27 -1.29 5.51
C SER A 9 6.88 -0.38 6.54
N TRP A 10 7.25 0.82 6.07
CA TRP A 10 7.77 1.96 6.80
C TRP A 10 7.09 3.24 6.29
N ALA A 11 7.42 4.36 6.90
CA ALA A 11 7.08 5.67 6.38
C ALA A 11 8.28 6.62 6.51
N ASP A 12 8.42 7.51 5.55
CA ASP A 12 9.14 8.75 5.74
C ASP A 12 8.18 9.70 6.46
N ALA A 13 8.41 9.92 7.76
CA ALA A 13 7.43 10.55 8.63
C ALA A 13 8.05 11.67 9.47
N GLN A 14 7.35 12.81 9.48
CA GLN A 14 7.69 13.98 10.26
C GLN A 14 6.45 14.56 10.95
N GLN A 15 6.59 15.02 12.17
CA GLN A 15 5.54 15.72 12.89
C GLN A 15 6.05 17.09 13.33
N GLN A 16 5.39 18.16 12.87
CA GLN A 16 5.80 19.55 13.15
C GLN A 16 7.26 19.85 12.79
N GLY A 17 7.79 19.19 11.75
CA GLY A 17 9.17 19.33 11.28
C GLY A 17 10.21 18.52 12.05
N LEU A 18 9.79 17.69 12.99
CA LEU A 18 10.66 16.73 13.71
C LEU A 18 10.51 15.35 13.06
N ASP A 19 11.61 14.69 12.79
CA ASP A 19 11.62 13.31 12.32
C ASP A 19 11.04 12.38 13.38
N ILE A 20 10.26 11.40 12.95
CA ILE A 20 9.59 10.43 13.80
C ILE A 20 10.24 9.07 13.63
N ASP A 21 10.51 8.38 14.73
CA ASP A 21 11.02 7.02 14.71
C ASP A 21 9.92 6.04 14.24
N VAL A 22 10.16 5.41 13.08
CA VAL A 22 9.25 4.48 12.44
C VAL A 22 9.74 3.04 12.59
N ILE A 23 8.86 2.19 13.12
CA ILE A 23 9.13 0.77 13.34
C ILE A 23 8.66 -0.03 12.13
N THR A 24 9.44 -1.05 11.74
CA THR A 24 9.04 -1.99 10.69
C THR A 24 7.71 -2.64 11.00
N ARG A 25 6.76 -2.49 10.09
CA ARG A 25 5.47 -3.15 10.20
C ARG A 25 5.38 -4.34 9.24
N PHE A 26 5.20 -5.54 9.78
CA PHE A 26 4.91 -6.74 8.98
C PHE A 26 3.40 -6.95 8.82
N SER A 27 2.95 -7.17 7.58
CA SER A 27 1.56 -7.40 7.21
C SER A 27 1.45 -8.65 6.31
N PRO A 28 1.23 -9.85 6.90
CA PRO A 28 1.15 -11.08 6.13
C PRO A 28 -0.25 -11.40 5.61
N VAL A 29 -1.29 -10.72 6.08
CA VAL A 29 -2.69 -11.04 5.80
C VAL A 29 -3.44 -9.89 5.14
N ILE A 30 -4.45 -10.25 4.33
CA ILE A 30 -5.32 -9.32 3.61
C ILE A 30 -4.52 -8.45 2.64
N ASN A 31 -3.56 -9.09 1.94
CA ASN A 31 -2.87 -8.50 0.82
C ASN A 31 -3.00 -9.50 -0.34
N ILE A 32 -3.91 -9.19 -1.25
CA ILE A 32 -4.26 -10.04 -2.39
C ILE A 32 -4.14 -9.20 -3.65
N GLN A 33 -3.54 -9.77 -4.66
CA GLN A 33 -3.46 -9.17 -6.00
C GLN A 33 -4.05 -10.12 -7.03
N SER A 34 -4.83 -9.58 -7.94
CA SER A 34 -5.34 -10.28 -9.12
C SER A 34 -5.00 -9.46 -10.35
N GLN A 35 -4.19 -10.03 -11.24
CA GLN A 35 -3.60 -9.30 -12.37
C GLN A 35 -3.91 -9.98 -13.69
N VAL A 36 -4.20 -9.16 -14.69
CA VAL A 36 -4.32 -9.52 -16.10
C VAL A 36 -3.05 -9.02 -16.81
N HIS A 37 -2.37 -9.94 -17.46
CA HIS A 37 -1.13 -9.67 -18.19
C HIS A 37 -1.40 -9.69 -19.70
N MET A 38 -0.82 -8.73 -20.40
CA MET A 38 -0.91 -8.56 -21.85
C MET A 38 0.51 -8.50 -22.40
N ASP A 39 1.02 -9.64 -22.85
CA ASP A 39 2.37 -9.74 -23.40
C ASP A 39 2.33 -9.42 -24.89
N LYS A 40 3.01 -8.35 -25.29
CA LYS A 40 3.11 -7.91 -26.67
C LYS A 40 4.17 -8.68 -27.44
N THR A 41 5.25 -9.02 -26.74
CA THR A 41 6.37 -9.84 -27.23
C THR A 41 6.88 -10.73 -26.09
N ASP A 42 7.81 -11.63 -26.38
CA ASP A 42 8.47 -12.46 -25.36
C ASP A 42 9.30 -11.64 -24.34
N LYS A 43 9.53 -10.35 -24.63
CA LYS A 43 10.37 -9.47 -23.82
C LYS A 43 9.67 -8.22 -23.28
N LEU A 44 8.45 -7.92 -23.77
CA LEU A 44 7.73 -6.71 -23.39
C LEU A 44 6.25 -7.02 -23.18
N GLY A 45 5.73 -6.59 -22.06
CA GLY A 45 4.32 -6.72 -21.72
C GLY A 45 3.81 -5.61 -20.83
N PHE A 46 2.51 -5.61 -20.64
CA PHE A 46 1.77 -4.71 -19.76
C PHE A 46 0.92 -5.54 -18.81
N PHE A 47 0.49 -4.94 -17.73
CA PHE A 47 -0.49 -5.53 -16.83
C PHE A 47 -1.32 -4.49 -16.13
N THR A 48 -2.50 -4.92 -15.75
CA THR A 48 -3.41 -4.20 -14.85
C THR A 48 -4.11 -5.21 -13.95
N GLY A 49 -4.94 -4.76 -13.03
CA GLY A 49 -5.64 -5.69 -12.15
C GLY A 49 -6.38 -5.01 -11.02
N LEU A 50 -6.68 -5.81 -10.00
CA LEU A 50 -7.26 -5.36 -8.75
C LEU A 50 -6.42 -5.87 -7.59
N ASN A 51 -6.16 -5.01 -6.63
CA ASN A 51 -5.41 -5.33 -5.43
C ASN A 51 -6.23 -4.97 -4.19
N LEU A 52 -6.22 -5.85 -3.21
CA LEU A 52 -6.71 -5.56 -1.86
C LEU A 52 -5.50 -5.53 -0.93
N ARG A 53 -5.29 -4.44 -0.19
CA ARG A 53 -4.11 -4.29 0.68
C ARG A 53 -4.45 -3.74 2.04
N ASN A 54 -3.58 -4.09 2.97
CA ASN A 54 -3.54 -3.57 4.33
C ASN A 54 -2.25 -2.75 4.49
N VAL A 55 -2.33 -1.47 4.18
CA VAL A 55 -1.21 -0.52 4.16
C VAL A 55 -1.16 0.29 5.45
N GLY A 56 0.03 0.67 5.88
CA GLY A 56 0.22 1.55 7.04
C GLY A 56 1.60 1.37 7.66
N PHE A 57 1.81 2.00 8.80
CA PHE A 57 3.08 2.02 9.51
C PHE A 57 2.89 2.07 11.03
N ILE A 58 3.98 1.94 11.76
CA ILE A 58 4.04 2.02 13.23
C ILE A 58 5.09 3.07 13.56
N TRP A 59 4.78 3.96 14.51
CA TRP A 59 5.73 4.97 14.97
C TRP A 59 5.66 5.15 16.47
N GLU A 60 6.73 5.70 17.01
CA GLU A 60 6.83 6.14 18.41
C GLU A 60 6.48 7.63 18.50
N ASP A 61 5.77 8.01 19.56
CA ASP A 61 5.45 9.42 19.80
C ASP A 61 6.74 10.18 20.10
N PRO A 62 7.06 11.29 19.40
CA PRO A 62 8.31 12.02 19.59
C PRO A 62 8.41 12.72 20.96
N VAL A 63 7.28 12.93 21.65
CA VAL A 63 7.22 13.56 22.98
C VAL A 63 7.14 12.50 24.09
N GLN A 64 6.49 11.37 23.81
CA GLN A 64 6.29 10.26 24.73
C GLN A 64 6.75 8.94 24.08
N PRO A 65 8.06 8.63 24.05
CA PRO A 65 8.59 7.45 23.34
C PRO A 65 8.03 6.09 23.80
N GLU A 66 7.45 6.02 24.99
CA GLU A 66 6.75 4.83 25.50
C GLU A 66 5.40 4.61 24.80
N THR A 67 4.87 5.64 24.12
CA THR A 67 3.62 5.58 23.37
C THR A 67 3.89 5.19 21.93
N LYS A 68 3.31 4.06 21.51
CA LYS A 68 3.41 3.57 20.14
C LYS A 68 2.07 3.69 19.43
N HIS A 69 2.13 4.25 18.24
CA HIS A 69 0.98 4.39 17.37
C HIS A 69 1.09 3.44 16.17
N LYS A 70 -0.03 2.86 15.79
CA LYS A 70 -0.14 2.01 14.60
C LYS A 70 -1.33 2.45 13.77
N ALA A 71 -1.05 3.05 12.63
CA ALA A 71 -2.07 3.39 11.64
C ALA A 71 -2.06 2.40 10.49
N ARG A 72 -3.26 2.06 9.99
CA ARG A 72 -3.44 1.21 8.83
C ARG A 72 -4.73 1.53 8.08
N ALA A 73 -4.67 1.42 6.77
CA ALA A 73 -5.79 1.53 5.87
C ALA A 73 -5.95 0.23 5.07
N TYR A 74 -7.19 -0.20 4.86
CA TYR A 74 -7.50 -1.21 3.86
C TYR A 74 -7.88 -0.50 2.58
N THR A 75 -7.23 -0.88 1.48
CA THR A 75 -7.36 -0.23 0.19
C THR A 75 -7.74 -1.22 -0.90
N VAL A 76 -8.53 -0.77 -1.86
CA VAL A 76 -8.69 -1.44 -3.15
C VAL A 76 -7.95 -0.61 -4.19
N GLY A 77 -7.03 -1.25 -4.91
CA GLY A 77 -6.16 -0.58 -5.86
C GLY A 77 -6.27 -1.12 -7.29
N VAL A 78 -6.02 -0.24 -8.25
CA VAL A 78 -5.90 -0.55 -9.67
C VAL A 78 -4.48 -0.21 -10.12
N PRO A 79 -3.60 -1.20 -10.31
CA PRO A 79 -2.28 -1.01 -10.88
C PRO A 79 -2.34 -0.90 -12.39
N VAL A 80 -1.47 -0.08 -12.96
CA VAL A 80 -1.12 -0.08 -14.38
C VAL A 80 0.40 -0.16 -14.47
N GLY A 81 0.91 -1.20 -15.10
CA GLY A 81 2.34 -1.45 -15.14
C GLY A 81 2.81 -2.03 -16.47
N PHE A 82 4.11 -1.94 -16.67
CA PHE A 82 4.83 -2.53 -17.79
C PHE A 82 5.81 -3.59 -17.28
N LYS A 83 6.19 -4.50 -18.18
CA LYS A 83 7.11 -5.59 -17.92
C LYS A 83 8.18 -5.61 -19.00
N VAL A 84 9.44 -5.83 -18.61
CA VAL A 84 10.58 -5.92 -19.50
C VAL A 84 11.48 -7.08 -19.06
N GLY A 85 11.79 -8.00 -19.99
CA GLY A 85 12.62 -9.17 -19.71
C GLY A 85 12.05 -10.42 -20.34
N ASP A 86 12.40 -11.58 -19.85
CA ASP A 86 11.86 -12.85 -20.33
C ASP A 86 10.48 -13.12 -19.67
N MET A 87 9.40 -13.05 -20.46
CA MET A 87 8.03 -13.23 -19.95
C MET A 87 7.76 -14.65 -19.41
N THR A 88 8.57 -15.61 -19.78
CA THR A 88 8.53 -17.00 -19.28
C THR A 88 9.51 -17.25 -18.15
N GLY A 89 10.48 -16.37 -17.96
CA GLY A 89 11.58 -16.48 -17.02
C GLY A 89 11.59 -15.34 -15.98
N ILE A 90 12.65 -14.52 -16.06
CA ILE A 90 12.84 -13.36 -15.18
C ILE A 90 12.51 -12.09 -15.94
N TYR A 91 11.65 -11.25 -15.36
CA TYR A 91 11.41 -9.92 -15.89
C TYR A 91 11.33 -8.87 -14.78
N LEU A 92 11.69 -7.66 -15.14
CA LEU A 92 11.44 -6.47 -14.33
C LEU A 92 10.05 -5.94 -14.65
N PHE A 93 9.41 -5.38 -13.65
CA PHE A 93 8.14 -4.71 -13.84
C PHE A 93 8.10 -3.41 -13.01
N GLY A 94 7.32 -2.46 -13.49
CA GLY A 94 7.13 -1.21 -12.78
C GLY A 94 5.86 -0.51 -13.26
N GLY A 95 5.39 0.45 -12.49
CA GLY A 95 4.18 1.16 -12.84
C GLY A 95 3.65 2.06 -11.75
N TYR A 96 2.40 2.41 -11.93
CA TYR A 96 1.64 3.32 -11.09
C TYR A 96 0.37 2.63 -10.59
N GLU A 97 -0.05 2.94 -9.37
CA GLU A 97 -1.27 2.39 -8.80
C GLU A 97 -2.09 3.48 -8.11
N LEU A 98 -3.39 3.47 -8.40
CA LEU A 98 -4.41 4.24 -7.70
C LEU A 98 -5.10 3.33 -6.71
N GLU A 99 -5.24 3.77 -5.46
CA GLU A 99 -5.88 3.00 -4.39
C GLU A 99 -6.95 3.82 -3.68
N LEU A 100 -8.13 3.22 -3.50
CA LEU A 100 -9.23 3.75 -2.72
C LEU A 100 -9.20 3.14 -1.31
N PRO A 101 -8.88 3.91 -0.27
CA PRO A 101 -8.99 3.44 1.10
C PRO A 101 -10.47 3.43 1.52
N PHE A 102 -10.91 2.32 2.09
CA PHE A 102 -12.29 2.13 2.53
C PHE A 102 -12.44 1.88 4.03
N ASN A 103 -11.35 1.51 4.71
CA ASN A 103 -11.37 1.30 6.16
C ASN A 103 -10.05 1.80 6.76
N TYR A 104 -10.14 2.64 7.78
CA TYR A 104 -9.02 3.15 8.55
C TYR A 104 -9.06 2.60 9.97
N LYS A 105 -7.90 2.20 10.48
CA LYS A 105 -7.74 1.72 11.86
C LYS A 105 -6.52 2.35 12.48
N GLU A 106 -6.71 2.90 13.65
CA GLU A 106 -5.65 3.40 14.51
C GLU A 106 -5.60 2.62 15.82
N LYS A 107 -4.41 2.42 16.34
CA LYS A 107 -4.17 1.85 17.65
C LYS A 107 -3.10 2.63 18.34
N THR A 108 -3.39 3.01 19.56
CA THR A 108 -2.42 3.62 20.49
C THR A 108 -2.12 2.61 21.58
N PHE A 109 -0.86 2.46 21.91
CA PHE A 109 -0.38 1.61 22.98
C PHE A 109 0.32 2.50 24.01
N ILE A 110 -0.22 2.56 25.24
CA ILE A 110 0.31 3.32 26.36
C ILE A 110 0.42 2.32 27.52
N ASN A 111 1.64 2.09 28.05
CA ASN A 111 1.86 1.19 29.20
C ASN A 111 1.12 -0.15 29.10
N GLU A 112 1.21 -0.85 27.95
CA GLU A 112 0.51 -2.11 27.64
C GLU A 112 -1.02 -1.99 27.43
N GLU A 113 -1.64 -0.88 27.81
CA GLU A 113 -3.03 -0.60 27.46
C GLU A 113 -3.15 -0.29 25.97
N LYS A 114 -4.24 -0.77 25.37
CA LYS A 114 -4.45 -0.68 23.95
C LYS A 114 -5.79 -0.01 23.66
N ASP A 115 -5.73 1.19 23.13
CA ASP A 115 -6.89 1.83 22.52
C ASP A 115 -6.97 1.50 21.04
N LYS A 116 -8.18 1.33 20.51
CA LYS A 116 -8.42 0.93 19.12
C LYS A 116 -9.60 1.68 18.53
N GLU A 117 -9.33 2.44 17.51
CA GLU A 117 -10.32 3.13 16.70
C GLU A 117 -10.44 2.50 15.31
N VAL A 118 -11.68 2.39 14.81
CA VAL A 118 -11.98 1.83 13.48
C VAL A 118 -13.00 2.73 12.79
N TYR A 119 -12.66 3.18 11.58
CA TYR A 119 -13.49 4.07 10.79
C TYR A 119 -13.67 3.53 9.38
N TRP A 120 -14.89 3.55 8.88
CA TRP A 120 -15.20 3.23 7.50
C TRP A 120 -15.36 4.53 6.70
N PHE A 121 -14.74 4.61 5.52
CA PHE A 121 -14.80 5.77 4.62
C PHE A 121 -14.50 7.09 5.34
N SER A 122 -13.44 7.11 6.14
CA SER A 122 -13.09 8.23 7.00
C SER A 122 -12.32 9.31 6.25
N ASN A 123 -12.66 10.58 6.52
CA ASN A 123 -11.90 11.72 6.03
C ASN A 123 -10.56 11.95 6.77
N ARG A 124 -10.21 11.13 7.77
CA ARG A 124 -8.90 11.16 8.47
C ARG A 124 -7.74 10.84 7.52
N ILE A 125 -8.04 10.09 6.47
CA ILE A 125 -7.09 9.72 5.42
C ILE A 125 -7.59 10.22 4.06
N PRO A 126 -6.69 10.46 3.08
CA PRO A 126 -7.09 10.86 1.74
C PRO A 126 -8.06 9.88 1.10
N GLY A 127 -8.99 10.37 0.29
CA GLY A 127 -9.93 9.52 -0.44
C GLY A 127 -9.29 8.71 -1.57
N LEU A 128 -8.05 9.05 -1.96
CA LEU A 128 -7.29 8.37 -3.01
C LEU A 128 -5.81 8.40 -2.68
N TYR A 129 -5.16 7.24 -2.70
CA TYR A 129 -3.72 7.11 -2.65
C TYR A 129 -3.14 6.90 -4.05
N GLN A 130 -2.01 7.53 -4.30
CA GLN A 130 -1.21 7.42 -5.52
C GLN A 130 0.14 6.83 -5.17
N SER A 131 0.62 5.88 -5.95
CA SER A 131 1.88 5.21 -5.67
C SER A 131 2.60 4.76 -6.93
N LEU A 132 3.91 4.69 -6.83
CA LEU A 132 4.81 4.08 -7.82
C LEU A 132 5.33 2.77 -7.27
N PHE A 133 5.55 1.82 -8.16
CA PHE A 133 6.15 0.55 -7.80
C PHE A 133 7.15 0.06 -8.84
N LEU A 134 8.11 -0.71 -8.37
CA LEU A 134 9.12 -1.39 -9.18
C LEU A 134 9.39 -2.76 -8.57
N GLY A 135 9.62 -3.77 -9.39
CA GLY A 135 9.90 -5.10 -8.88
C GLY A 135 10.50 -6.05 -9.91
N VAL A 136 10.79 -7.24 -9.43
CA VAL A 136 11.29 -8.35 -10.23
C VAL A 136 10.41 -9.58 -10.01
N GLN A 137 10.09 -10.25 -11.12
CA GLN A 137 9.39 -11.53 -11.14
C GLN A 137 10.41 -12.64 -11.42
N THR A 138 10.33 -13.73 -10.67
CA THR A 138 11.09 -14.94 -10.89
C THR A 138 10.28 -15.99 -11.68
N PRO A 139 10.93 -17.00 -12.31
CA PRO A 139 10.23 -18.04 -13.07
C PRO A 139 9.24 -18.86 -12.25
N TYR A 140 9.42 -18.90 -10.93
CA TYR A 140 8.61 -19.69 -10.00
C TYR A 140 7.36 -18.99 -9.50
N GLY A 141 7.02 -17.81 -10.07
CA GLY A 141 5.84 -17.04 -9.67
C GLY A 141 6.03 -16.21 -8.40
N THR A 142 7.27 -16.06 -7.94
CA THR A 142 7.61 -15.18 -6.82
C THR A 142 7.97 -13.80 -7.34
N GLN A 143 7.46 -12.76 -6.69
CA GLN A 143 7.80 -11.36 -6.98
C GLN A 143 8.39 -10.69 -5.75
N ILE A 144 9.43 -9.90 -5.96
CA ILE A 144 9.90 -8.91 -4.98
C ILE A 144 9.55 -7.54 -5.55
N LYS A 145 8.85 -6.72 -4.76
CA LYS A 145 8.39 -5.41 -5.19
C LYS A 145 8.69 -4.36 -4.13
N PHE A 146 9.22 -3.23 -4.56
CA PHE A 146 9.28 -1.99 -3.81
C PHE A 146 8.13 -1.08 -4.26
N LYS A 147 7.47 -0.42 -3.32
CA LYS A 147 6.39 0.53 -3.59
C LYS A 147 6.52 1.76 -2.70
N TYR A 148 6.30 2.94 -3.29
CA TYR A 148 6.34 4.23 -2.61
C TYR A 148 5.04 4.99 -2.85
N TYR A 149 4.41 5.47 -1.78
CA TYR A 149 3.20 6.28 -1.86
C TYR A 149 3.56 7.75 -2.02
N LEU A 150 3.10 8.36 -3.10
CA LEU A 150 3.26 9.79 -3.38
C LEU A 150 2.32 10.65 -2.54
N THR A 151 1.19 10.07 -2.14
CA THR A 151 0.17 10.73 -1.31
C THR A 151 0.52 10.56 0.16
N ASN A 152 0.42 11.63 0.94
CA ASN A 152 0.55 11.57 2.39
C ASN A 152 -0.47 10.57 2.97
N PHE A 153 -0.08 9.81 3.98
CA PHE A 153 -0.96 8.81 4.60
C PHE A 153 -2.16 9.44 5.29
N PHE A 154 -1.98 10.58 5.94
CA PHE A 154 -3.05 11.31 6.63
C PHE A 154 -3.60 12.46 5.80
N ASN A 155 -4.88 12.75 6.00
CA ASN A 155 -5.48 13.95 5.46
C ASN A 155 -5.19 15.15 6.38
N LYS A 156 -4.25 16.00 5.99
CA LYS A 156 -3.84 17.18 6.77
C LYS A 156 -4.97 18.18 7.00
N SER A 157 -5.99 18.19 6.15
CA SER A 157 -7.16 19.09 6.25
C SER A 157 -8.29 18.51 7.11
N TYR A 158 -8.11 17.32 7.66
CA TYR A 158 -9.11 16.70 8.53
C TYR A 158 -9.28 17.52 9.80
N THR A 159 -10.55 17.81 10.16
CA THR A 159 -10.92 18.56 11.35
C THR A 159 -11.68 17.66 12.32
N ALA A 160 -11.22 17.59 13.55
CA ALA A 160 -11.86 16.87 14.65
C ALA A 160 -12.47 17.86 15.66
N ASN A 161 -13.52 17.44 16.38
CA ASN A 161 -14.07 18.21 17.50
C ASN A 161 -13.22 18.01 18.75
N ASP A 162 -13.03 19.09 19.53
CA ASP A 162 -12.28 19.09 20.79
C ASP A 162 -13.13 18.70 22.01
N GLY A 163 -14.43 18.39 21.80
CA GLY A 163 -15.40 18.08 22.86
C GLY A 163 -15.97 19.29 23.60
N ASN A 164 -15.43 20.50 23.40
CA ASN A 164 -15.85 21.74 24.04
C ASN A 164 -16.54 22.72 23.07
N GLY A 165 -16.90 22.22 21.87
CA GLY A 165 -17.53 23.03 20.82
C GLY A 165 -16.53 23.70 19.86
N GLY A 166 -15.23 23.48 20.06
CA GLY A 166 -14.16 23.89 19.15
C GLY A 166 -13.77 22.77 18.18
N THR A 167 -12.90 23.11 17.23
CA THR A 167 -12.35 22.15 16.26
C THR A 167 -10.84 22.32 16.15
N PHE A 168 -10.14 21.21 15.87
CA PHE A 168 -8.69 21.20 15.64
C PHE A 168 -8.34 20.24 14.49
N GLN A 169 -7.14 20.39 13.93
CA GLN A 169 -6.63 19.55 12.85
C GLN A 169 -5.50 18.63 13.37
N PRO A 170 -5.80 17.38 13.75
CA PRO A 170 -4.83 16.49 14.39
C PRO A 170 -3.64 16.12 13.47
N TYR A 171 -3.81 16.21 12.16
CA TYR A 171 -2.79 15.81 11.17
C TYR A 171 -2.19 17.00 10.39
N ALA A 172 -2.47 18.27 10.75
CA ALA A 172 -2.01 19.43 9.99
C ALA A 172 -0.49 19.49 9.84
N GLY A 173 0.24 19.11 10.89
CA GLY A 173 1.71 19.08 10.90
C GLY A 173 2.31 17.69 10.69
N PHE A 174 1.52 16.69 10.24
CA PHE A 174 1.99 15.32 10.10
C PHE A 174 2.24 14.99 8.62
N ASP A 175 3.51 14.84 8.24
CA ASP A 175 3.93 14.32 6.95
C ASP A 175 4.28 12.84 7.10
N ALA A 176 3.67 11.98 6.28
CA ALA A 176 3.97 10.55 6.29
C ALA A 176 3.76 9.95 4.90
N ASN A 177 4.83 9.67 4.20
CA ASN A 177 4.81 8.94 2.94
C ASN A 177 5.20 7.48 3.19
N VAL A 178 4.24 6.59 3.06
CA VAL A 178 4.47 5.16 3.28
C VAL A 178 5.25 4.57 2.11
N PHE A 179 6.17 3.67 2.42
CA PHE A 179 6.80 2.81 1.44
C PHE A 179 6.93 1.38 1.98
N TYR A 180 7.06 0.42 1.07
CA TYR A 180 7.22 -0.96 1.49
C TYR A 180 8.02 -1.80 0.51
N VAL A 181 8.58 -2.89 1.04
CA VAL A 181 9.05 -4.02 0.27
C VAL A 181 8.08 -5.18 0.47
N SER A 182 7.73 -5.86 -0.59
CA SER A 182 6.85 -7.03 -0.50
C SER A 182 7.40 -8.23 -1.24
N LEU A 183 7.01 -9.40 -0.72
CA LEU A 183 7.22 -10.69 -1.32
C LEU A 183 5.85 -11.27 -1.70
N SER A 184 5.61 -11.48 -2.98
CA SER A 184 4.35 -12.02 -3.49
C SER A 184 4.53 -13.42 -4.02
N PHE A 185 3.49 -14.24 -3.85
CA PHE A 185 3.42 -15.60 -4.34
C PHE A 185 2.16 -15.79 -5.16
N GLN A 186 2.31 -16.32 -6.37
CA GLN A 186 1.18 -16.69 -7.21
C GLN A 186 0.56 -17.99 -6.69
N ILE A 187 -0.73 -17.93 -6.32
CA ILE A 187 -1.50 -19.08 -5.82
C ILE A 187 -2.26 -19.72 -6.96
N LEU A 188 -2.82 -18.92 -7.88
CA LEU A 188 -3.56 -19.39 -9.03
C LEU A 188 -2.90 -18.90 -10.32
N LYS A 189 -2.51 -19.83 -11.20
CA LYS A 189 -2.14 -19.50 -12.57
C LYS A 189 -3.41 -19.16 -13.33
N GLY A 190 -3.43 -18.00 -13.98
CA GLY A 190 -4.56 -17.55 -14.77
C GLY A 190 -4.81 -18.44 -15.98
N THR A 191 -6.04 -18.40 -16.48
CA THR A 191 -6.39 -18.97 -17.79
C THR A 191 -5.82 -18.07 -18.89
N ASN A 192 -5.12 -18.65 -19.86
CA ASN A 192 -4.65 -17.92 -21.04
C ASN A 192 -5.83 -17.70 -21.98
N PHE A 193 -6.22 -16.46 -22.21
CA PHE A 193 -7.19 -16.10 -23.24
C PHE A 193 -6.41 -15.80 -24.53
N TYR A 194 -6.49 -16.68 -25.53
CA TYR A 194 -5.97 -16.42 -26.85
C TYR A 194 -7.07 -15.72 -27.69
N TYR A 195 -6.83 -14.47 -28.04
CA TYR A 195 -7.67 -13.80 -29.04
C TYR A 195 -7.19 -14.22 -30.43
N SER A 196 -7.85 -15.17 -31.03
CA SER A 196 -7.63 -15.50 -32.44
C SER A 196 -8.18 -14.34 -33.29
N ARG A 197 -7.29 -13.53 -33.83
CA ARG A 197 -7.65 -12.60 -34.88
C ARG A 197 -7.73 -13.41 -36.17
N ASP A 198 -8.93 -13.81 -36.57
CA ASP A 198 -9.13 -14.38 -37.89
C ASP A 198 -8.57 -13.40 -38.93
N LYS A 199 -7.50 -13.84 -39.61
CA LYS A 199 -6.98 -13.13 -40.78
C LYS A 199 -8.04 -13.25 -41.87
N LYS A 200 -8.73 -12.17 -42.19
CA LYS A 200 -9.39 -12.00 -43.48
C LYS A 200 -8.36 -11.63 -44.52
#